data_e48a2db9fdd8145d89236c7c3bbda99a
#
_entry.id   e48a2db9fdd8145d89236c7c3bbda99a
#
_cell.length_a   1.000
_cell.length_b   1.000
_cell.length_c   1.000
_cell.angle_alpha   90.00
_cell.angle_beta   90.00
_cell.angle_gamma   90.00
#
_symmetry.space_group_name_H-M   'P 1'
#
loop_
_entity.id
_entity.type
_entity.pdbx_description
1 polymer ?
#
loop_
_entity_poly.entity_id
_entity_poly.type
_entity_poly.pdbx_seq_one_letter_code
_entity_poly.pdbx_strand_id
1 'polypeptide(L)'
;MIDFGLSIPILEVTNSNIKDFFYVYAPDYYYWALEIHILNYSLHINENFNEEDLNNIIDAYISDFIILNAFSKEFKHKYMELCKNHAKKYLKFSQKELIKNILSQWGTWDCYALCCEFIKLIYILTRYEDNKIIKNEFTSFVLKILLIGIHPDPERRPS
;
A
#
# COMPACT_ATOMS: atom_id res chain seq x y z
N MET A 1 -11.39 14.06 17.75
CA MET A 1 -10.83 12.85 18.42
C MET A 1 -10.03 12.12 17.36
N ILE A 2 -8.74 11.94 17.56
CA ILE A 2 -7.91 11.15 16.63
C ILE A 2 -8.07 9.69 17.06
N ASP A 3 -8.51 8.84 16.14
CA ASP A 3 -8.66 7.42 16.40
C ASP A 3 -7.31 6.71 16.17
N PHE A 4 -6.72 6.22 17.24
CA PHE A 4 -5.48 5.42 17.20
C PHE A 4 -5.77 3.91 17.18
N GLY A 5 -7.01 3.50 16.93
CA GLY A 5 -7.42 2.09 17.00
C GLY A 5 -6.67 1.13 16.06
N LEU A 6 -6.05 1.65 15.00
CA LEU A 6 -5.20 0.88 14.08
C LEU A 6 -3.71 1.23 14.21
N SER A 7 -3.32 1.99 15.25
CA SER A 7 -1.90 2.29 15.51
C SER A 7 -1.18 1.06 16.01
N ILE A 8 -0.01 0.79 15.44
CA ILE A 8 0.82 -0.35 15.81
C ILE A 8 2.02 0.16 16.61
N PRO A 9 2.21 -0.25 17.90
CA PRO A 9 3.40 0.07 18.68
C PRO A 9 4.57 -0.77 18.16
N ILE A 10 5.16 -0.35 17.05
CA ILE A 10 6.10 -1.16 16.26
C ILE A 10 7.28 -1.69 17.07
N LEU A 11 7.71 -0.97 18.08
CA LEU A 11 8.81 -1.37 18.97
C LEU A 11 8.43 -2.52 19.91
N GLU A 12 7.15 -2.79 20.10
CA GLU A 12 6.61 -3.87 20.92
C GLU A 12 6.32 -5.14 20.10
N VAL A 13 6.37 -5.03 18.76
CA VAL A 13 6.09 -6.16 17.86
C VAL A 13 7.25 -7.15 17.88
N THR A 14 6.93 -8.40 18.18
CA THR A 14 7.84 -9.53 18.19
C THR A 14 7.30 -10.66 17.32
N ASN A 15 8.11 -11.66 17.00
CA ASN A 15 7.65 -12.84 16.25
C ASN A 15 6.54 -13.61 16.98
N SER A 16 6.44 -13.49 18.31
CA SER A 16 5.43 -14.21 19.12
C SER A 16 4.09 -13.50 19.17
N ASN A 17 4.05 -12.17 19.03
CA ASN A 17 2.83 -11.37 19.14
C ASN A 17 2.43 -10.65 17.84
N ILE A 18 3.17 -10.86 16.76
CA ILE A 18 2.90 -10.15 15.49
C ILE A 18 1.48 -10.34 14.99
N LYS A 19 0.87 -11.51 15.20
CA LYS A 19 -0.51 -11.80 14.81
C LYS A 19 -1.55 -11.03 15.63
N ASP A 20 -1.18 -10.50 16.77
CA ASP A 20 -2.08 -9.68 17.60
C ASP A 20 -2.21 -8.26 17.04
N PHE A 21 -1.16 -7.78 16.35
CA PHE A 21 -1.13 -6.47 15.69
C PHE A 21 -1.54 -6.54 14.22
N PHE A 22 -1.05 -7.54 13.49
CA PHE A 22 -1.42 -7.82 12.11
C PHE A 22 -2.42 -8.99 12.11
N TYR A 23 -3.64 -8.72 12.61
CA TYR A 23 -4.60 -9.74 13.01
C TYR A 23 -5.50 -10.26 11.89
N VAL A 24 -5.47 -9.65 10.70
CA VAL A 24 -6.34 -10.04 9.59
C VAL A 24 -5.74 -9.77 8.22
N TYR A 25 -6.03 -10.65 7.25
CA TYR A 25 -5.82 -10.37 5.84
C TYR A 25 -7.06 -9.69 5.28
N ALA A 26 -6.96 -8.37 4.98
CA ALA A 26 -8.02 -7.52 4.48
C ALA A 26 -7.57 -6.82 3.17
N PRO A 27 -7.68 -7.50 2.00
CA PRO A 27 -7.20 -6.95 0.73
C PRO A 27 -7.93 -5.68 0.28
N ASP A 28 -9.14 -5.46 0.76
CA ASP A 28 -9.99 -4.29 0.51
C ASP A 28 -9.59 -3.04 1.32
N TYR A 29 -8.71 -3.19 2.32
CA TYR A 29 -8.26 -2.07 3.13
C TYR A 29 -7.09 -1.32 2.46
N TYR A 30 -7.40 -0.49 1.48
CA TYR A 30 -6.45 0.19 0.59
C TYR A 30 -5.53 1.24 1.26
N TYR A 31 -5.71 1.56 2.55
CA TYR A 31 -4.77 2.37 3.30
C TYR A 31 -3.52 1.60 3.76
N TRP A 32 -3.56 0.29 3.70
CA TRP A 32 -2.37 -0.52 3.90
C TRP A 32 -1.55 -0.61 2.61
N ALA A 33 -0.25 -0.40 2.74
CA ALA A 33 0.66 -0.58 1.63
C ALA A 33 0.76 -2.06 1.22
N LEU A 34 1.14 -2.34 -0.02
CA LEU A 34 1.18 -3.69 -0.59
C LEU A 34 1.95 -4.68 0.30
N GLU A 35 3.08 -4.27 0.86
CA GLU A 35 3.88 -5.14 1.73
C GLU A 35 3.14 -5.58 2.99
N ILE A 36 2.21 -4.77 3.52
CA ILE A 36 1.37 -5.15 4.67
C ILE A 36 0.37 -6.24 4.26
N HIS A 37 -0.21 -6.16 3.07
CA HIS A 37 -1.08 -7.22 2.55
C HIS A 37 -0.32 -8.54 2.36
N ILE A 38 0.92 -8.48 1.84
CA ILE A 38 1.77 -9.66 1.69
C ILE A 38 2.12 -10.26 3.06
N LEU A 39 2.44 -9.43 4.05
CA LEU A 39 2.69 -9.87 5.42
C LEU A 39 1.47 -10.57 6.01
N ASN A 40 0.30 -9.92 5.94
CA ASN A 40 -0.94 -10.49 6.48
C ASN A 40 -1.33 -11.80 5.79
N TYR A 41 -1.14 -11.91 4.47
CA TYR A 41 -1.35 -13.16 3.74
C TYR A 41 -0.43 -14.27 4.28
N SER A 42 0.87 -13.98 4.44
CA SER A 42 1.84 -14.93 4.99
C SER A 42 1.53 -15.35 6.41
N LEU A 43 0.98 -14.46 7.24
CA LEU A 43 0.64 -14.75 8.63
C LEU A 43 -0.63 -15.58 8.81
N HIS A 44 -1.63 -15.40 7.92
CA HIS A 44 -2.98 -15.91 8.14
C HIS A 44 -3.46 -16.93 7.10
N ILE A 45 -2.88 -16.93 5.90
CA ILE A 45 -3.35 -17.76 4.78
C ILE A 45 -2.31 -18.82 4.40
N ASN A 46 -1.11 -18.41 3.97
CA ASN A 46 -0.07 -19.33 3.53
C ASN A 46 1.32 -18.74 3.79
N GLU A 47 2.05 -19.29 4.77
CA GLU A 47 3.40 -18.80 5.08
C GLU A 47 4.42 -19.06 3.97
N ASN A 48 4.18 -20.10 3.14
CA ASN A 48 5.03 -20.50 2.02
C ASN A 48 4.35 -20.15 0.68
N PHE A 49 3.84 -18.91 0.57
CA PHE A 49 3.17 -18.44 -0.64
C PHE A 49 4.11 -18.47 -1.85
N ASN A 50 3.56 -18.79 -3.00
CA ASN A 50 4.27 -18.90 -4.27
C ASN A 50 3.98 -17.69 -5.20
N GLU A 51 4.47 -17.74 -6.45
CA GLU A 51 4.27 -16.65 -7.42
C GLU A 51 2.78 -16.49 -7.82
N GLU A 52 2.00 -17.56 -7.83
CA GLU A 52 0.56 -17.51 -8.11
C GLU A 52 -0.17 -16.81 -6.96
N ASP A 53 0.11 -17.20 -5.71
CA ASP A 53 -0.41 -16.53 -4.52
C ASP A 53 -0.08 -15.04 -4.52
N LEU A 54 1.19 -14.69 -4.82
CA LEU A 54 1.63 -13.31 -4.89
C LEU A 54 0.88 -12.50 -5.95
N ASN A 55 0.65 -13.08 -7.13
CA ASN A 55 -0.14 -12.43 -8.17
C ASN A 55 -1.59 -12.22 -7.72
N ASN A 56 -2.20 -13.20 -7.05
CA ASN A 56 -3.56 -13.09 -6.50
C ASN A 56 -3.65 -11.98 -5.44
N ILE A 57 -2.66 -11.87 -4.55
CA ILE A 57 -2.58 -10.76 -3.57
C ILE A 57 -2.54 -9.41 -4.29
N ILE A 58 -1.69 -9.28 -5.31
CA ILE A 58 -1.53 -8.02 -6.05
C ILE A 58 -2.78 -7.69 -6.85
N ASP A 59 -3.40 -8.66 -7.49
CA ASP A 59 -4.62 -8.46 -8.27
C ASP A 59 -5.78 -8.02 -7.35
N ALA A 60 -5.94 -8.63 -6.16
CA ALA A 60 -6.90 -8.21 -5.16
C ALA A 60 -6.61 -6.77 -4.68
N TYR A 61 -5.38 -6.49 -4.27
CA TYR A 61 -4.94 -5.15 -3.86
C TYR A 61 -5.24 -4.09 -4.93
N ILE A 62 -4.91 -4.34 -6.20
CA ILE A 62 -5.15 -3.39 -7.31
C ILE A 62 -6.64 -3.24 -7.61
N SER A 63 -7.43 -4.32 -7.50
CA SER A 63 -8.88 -4.28 -7.71
C SER A 63 -9.57 -3.33 -6.72
N ASP A 64 -9.20 -3.45 -5.46
CA ASP A 64 -9.81 -2.71 -4.36
C ASP A 64 -9.14 -1.35 -4.09
N PHE A 65 -8.01 -1.07 -4.77
CA PHE A 65 -7.30 0.20 -4.63
C PHE A 65 -8.03 1.33 -5.36
N ILE A 66 -9.10 1.83 -4.74
CA ILE A 66 -9.99 2.88 -5.31
C ILE A 66 -9.25 4.16 -5.72
N ILE A 67 -8.09 4.44 -5.12
CA ILE A 67 -7.22 5.57 -5.44
C ILE A 67 -6.81 5.58 -6.93
N LEU A 68 -6.60 4.38 -7.50
CA LEU A 68 -6.24 4.25 -8.91
C LEU A 68 -7.36 4.64 -9.89
N ASN A 69 -8.60 4.79 -9.41
CA ASN A 69 -9.70 5.29 -10.23
C ASN A 69 -9.55 6.79 -10.59
N ALA A 70 -8.66 7.50 -9.91
CA ALA A 70 -8.27 8.87 -10.26
C ALA A 70 -7.40 8.94 -11.53
N PHE A 71 -6.87 7.81 -11.99
CA PHE A 71 -5.88 7.74 -13.07
C PHE A 71 -6.36 6.93 -14.26
N SER A 72 -5.64 7.04 -15.39
CA SER A 72 -5.93 6.29 -16.61
C SER A 72 -5.73 4.78 -16.42
N LYS A 73 -6.39 3.99 -17.28
CA LYS A 73 -6.20 2.52 -17.29
C LYS A 73 -4.74 2.13 -17.55
N GLU A 74 -4.05 2.92 -18.39
CA GLU A 74 -2.63 2.69 -18.67
C GLU A 74 -1.77 2.91 -17.43
N PHE A 75 -2.05 3.97 -16.64
CA PHE A 75 -1.36 4.19 -15.37
C PHE A 75 -1.61 3.05 -14.39
N LYS A 76 -2.87 2.62 -14.24
CA LYS A 76 -3.24 1.49 -13.38
C LYS A 76 -2.47 0.22 -13.76
N HIS A 77 -2.37 -0.07 -15.05
CA HIS A 77 -1.60 -1.22 -15.54
C HIS A 77 -0.11 -1.10 -15.22
N LYS A 78 0.50 0.07 -15.48
CA LYS A 78 1.92 0.33 -15.12
C LYS A 78 2.17 0.21 -13.61
N TYR A 79 1.25 0.70 -12.80
CA TYR A 79 1.36 0.59 -11.34
C TYR A 79 1.30 -0.88 -10.90
N MET A 80 0.39 -1.66 -11.45
CA MET A 80 0.31 -3.11 -11.20
C MET A 80 1.61 -3.83 -11.56
N GLU A 81 2.21 -3.53 -12.72
CA GLU A 81 3.49 -4.10 -13.11
C GLU A 81 4.63 -3.71 -12.15
N LEU A 82 4.63 -2.47 -11.66
CA LEU A 82 5.58 -2.04 -10.62
C LEU A 82 5.39 -2.84 -9.32
N CYS A 83 4.14 -3.08 -8.91
CA CYS A 83 3.81 -3.93 -7.75
C CYS A 83 4.38 -5.35 -7.94
N LYS A 84 4.10 -5.99 -9.08
CA LYS A 84 4.57 -7.35 -9.41
C LYS A 84 6.10 -7.43 -9.40
N ASN A 85 6.75 -6.49 -10.06
CA ASN A 85 8.22 -6.48 -10.13
C ASN A 85 8.89 -6.29 -8.78
N HIS A 86 8.35 -5.39 -7.94
CA HIS A 86 8.89 -5.15 -6.61
C HIS A 86 8.64 -6.33 -5.67
N ALA A 87 7.43 -6.88 -5.66
CA ALA A 87 7.00 -7.90 -4.72
C ALA A 87 7.68 -9.27 -4.94
N LYS A 88 8.20 -9.57 -6.13
CA LYS A 88 8.92 -10.81 -6.44
C LYS A 88 10.10 -11.10 -5.49
N LYS A 89 10.71 -10.07 -4.92
CA LYS A 89 11.78 -10.24 -3.94
C LYS A 89 11.33 -11.02 -2.70
N TYR A 90 10.07 -10.89 -2.32
CA TYR A 90 9.52 -11.53 -1.11
C TYR A 90 9.37 -13.05 -1.24
N LEU A 91 9.31 -13.59 -2.46
CA LEU A 91 9.28 -15.04 -2.72
C LEU A 91 10.57 -15.77 -2.29
N LYS A 92 11.66 -15.02 -2.06
CA LYS A 92 12.96 -15.56 -1.67
C LYS A 92 13.15 -15.59 -0.15
N PHE A 93 12.24 -14.98 0.60
CA PHE A 93 12.37 -14.84 2.04
C PHE A 93 11.65 -15.98 2.77
N SER A 94 12.28 -16.49 3.82
CA SER A 94 11.55 -17.20 4.87
C SER A 94 10.57 -16.25 5.56
N GLN A 95 9.53 -16.77 6.20
CA GLN A 95 8.56 -15.93 6.91
C GLN A 95 9.24 -14.99 7.92
N LYS A 96 10.26 -15.46 8.63
CA LYS A 96 11.01 -14.62 9.58
C LYS A 96 11.76 -13.47 8.89
N GLU A 97 12.35 -13.72 7.75
CA GLU A 97 13.03 -12.68 6.95
C GLU A 97 12.03 -11.70 6.35
N LEU A 98 10.88 -12.20 5.88
CA LEU A 98 9.77 -11.40 5.37
C LEU A 98 9.28 -10.41 6.44
N ILE A 99 8.96 -10.92 7.64
CA ILE A 99 8.54 -10.12 8.79
C ILE A 99 9.57 -9.02 9.08
N LYS A 100 10.84 -9.40 9.24
CA LYS A 100 11.92 -8.44 9.53
C LYS A 100 12.05 -7.37 8.45
N ASN A 101 12.00 -7.77 7.18
CA ASN A 101 12.13 -6.84 6.05
C ASN A 101 10.96 -5.86 6.00
N ILE A 102 9.73 -6.35 6.13
CA ILE A 102 8.53 -5.51 6.05
C ILE A 102 8.46 -4.58 7.27
N LEU A 103 8.68 -5.08 8.48
CA LEU A 103 8.69 -4.24 9.68
C LEU A 103 9.77 -3.16 9.64
N SER A 104 10.88 -3.36 8.93
CA SER A 104 11.90 -2.30 8.80
C SER A 104 11.42 -1.08 7.99
N GLN A 105 10.31 -1.19 7.26
CA GLN A 105 9.75 -0.14 6.40
C GLN A 105 8.61 0.66 7.07
N TRP A 106 8.32 0.40 8.35
CA TRP A 106 7.19 0.97 9.08
C TRP A 106 7.10 2.50 9.00
N GLY A 107 8.26 3.21 8.98
CA GLY A 107 8.31 4.67 8.93
C GLY A 107 7.67 5.28 7.66
N THR A 108 7.38 4.46 6.63
CA THR A 108 6.76 4.93 5.38
C THR A 108 5.24 4.72 5.33
N TRP A 109 4.65 3.98 6.28
CA TRP A 109 3.25 3.55 6.20
C TRP A 109 2.26 4.68 6.43
N ASP A 110 2.52 5.54 7.42
CA ASP A 110 1.65 6.70 7.67
C ASP A 110 1.68 7.68 6.49
N CYS A 111 2.86 7.90 5.92
CA CYS A 111 3.00 8.72 4.72
C CYS A 111 2.24 8.12 3.54
N TYR A 112 2.31 6.80 3.34
CA TYR A 112 1.54 6.09 2.31
C TYR A 112 0.03 6.30 2.50
N ALA A 113 -0.50 6.02 3.69
CA ALA A 113 -1.92 6.17 4.01
C ALA A 113 -2.40 7.62 3.82
N LEU A 114 -1.60 8.59 4.26
CA LEU A 114 -1.88 10.00 4.09
C LEU A 114 -1.91 10.41 2.61
N CYS A 115 -0.97 9.93 1.81
CA CYS A 115 -0.95 10.17 0.37
C CYS A 115 -2.17 9.57 -0.33
N CYS A 116 -2.62 8.38 0.07
CA CYS A 116 -3.85 7.78 -0.41
C CYS A 116 -5.06 8.68 -0.14
N GLU A 117 -5.19 9.21 1.08
CA GLU A 117 -6.32 10.07 1.44
C GLU A 117 -6.32 11.39 0.65
N PHE A 118 -5.15 12.02 0.47
CA PHE A 118 -5.07 13.24 -0.33
C PHE A 118 -5.38 13.01 -1.81
N ILE A 119 -4.92 11.92 -2.42
CA ILE A 119 -5.27 11.59 -3.81
C ILE A 119 -6.78 11.36 -3.94
N LYS A 120 -7.37 10.63 -2.99
CA LYS A 120 -8.82 10.42 -2.94
C LYS A 120 -9.58 11.73 -2.82
N LEU A 121 -9.15 12.63 -1.94
CA LEU A 121 -9.74 13.95 -1.79
C LEU A 121 -9.68 14.75 -3.10
N ILE A 122 -8.52 14.80 -3.75
CA ILE A 122 -8.36 15.45 -5.06
C ILE A 122 -9.32 14.84 -6.09
N TYR A 123 -9.41 13.50 -6.13
CA TYR A 123 -10.31 12.80 -7.05
C TYR A 123 -11.78 13.13 -6.80
N ILE A 124 -12.22 13.22 -5.55
CA ILE A 124 -13.58 13.60 -5.19
C ILE A 124 -13.85 15.05 -5.61
N LEU A 125 -12.98 15.98 -5.24
CA LEU A 125 -13.14 17.39 -5.56
C LEU A 125 -13.21 17.63 -7.08
N THR A 126 -12.43 16.89 -7.85
CA THR A 126 -12.43 17.02 -9.32
C THR A 126 -13.70 16.51 -9.99
N ARG A 127 -14.45 15.63 -9.32
CA ARG A 127 -15.76 15.17 -9.83
C ARG A 127 -16.89 16.17 -9.60
N TYR A 128 -16.77 17.00 -8.56
CA TYR A 128 -17.80 17.99 -8.21
C TYR A 128 -17.55 19.38 -8.83
N GLU A 129 -16.32 19.68 -9.23
CA GLU A 129 -15.96 20.97 -9.84
C GLU A 129 -15.45 20.72 -11.27
N ASP A 130 -16.19 21.15 -12.29
CA ASP A 130 -15.96 21.08 -13.74
C ASP A 130 -14.49 20.99 -14.21
N ASN A 131 -13.77 19.91 -13.90
CA ASN A 131 -12.40 19.56 -14.36
C ASN A 131 -11.33 20.68 -14.28
N LYS A 132 -11.63 21.86 -13.71
CA LYS A 132 -10.69 22.98 -13.63
C LYS A 132 -9.56 22.73 -12.63
N ILE A 133 -9.84 21.97 -11.57
CA ILE A 133 -8.84 21.67 -10.53
C ILE A 133 -7.73 20.76 -11.08
N ILE A 134 -8.07 19.74 -11.89
CA ILE A 134 -7.07 18.80 -12.44
C ILE A 134 -6.14 19.48 -13.46
N LYS A 135 -6.63 20.48 -14.18
CA LYS A 135 -5.85 21.21 -15.21
C LYS A 135 -4.91 22.27 -14.63
N ASN A 136 -4.88 22.43 -13.32
CA ASN A 136 -3.98 23.36 -12.65
C ASN A 136 -2.59 22.73 -12.50
N GLU A 137 -1.55 23.46 -12.86
CA GLU A 137 -0.15 23.05 -12.71
C GLU A 137 0.19 22.68 -11.26
N PHE A 138 -0.35 23.41 -10.30
CA PHE A 138 -0.19 23.12 -8.87
C PHE A 138 -0.75 21.75 -8.49
N THR A 139 -1.97 21.43 -8.91
CA THR A 139 -2.58 20.11 -8.66
C THR A 139 -1.76 18.98 -9.31
N SER A 140 -1.28 19.21 -10.54
CA SER A 140 -0.42 18.23 -11.21
C SER A 140 0.92 18.02 -10.47
N PHE A 141 1.49 19.07 -9.91
CA PHE A 141 2.70 19.00 -9.10
C PHE A 141 2.45 18.25 -7.79
N VAL A 142 1.37 18.57 -7.08
CA VAL A 142 0.98 17.86 -5.84
C VAL A 142 0.74 16.39 -6.10
N LEU A 143 0.01 16.02 -7.16
CA LEU A 143 -0.22 14.62 -7.52
C LEU A 143 1.08 13.86 -7.78
N LYS A 144 2.08 14.47 -8.41
CA LYS A 144 3.38 13.83 -8.62
C LYS A 144 4.09 13.51 -7.29
N ILE A 145 4.01 14.41 -6.31
CA ILE A 145 4.58 14.18 -4.97
C ILE A 145 3.83 13.04 -4.27
N LEU A 146 2.49 13.07 -4.28
CA LEU A 146 1.66 12.05 -3.65
C LEU A 146 1.87 10.66 -4.28
N LEU A 147 2.13 10.59 -5.59
CA LEU A 147 2.44 9.34 -6.28
C LEU A 147 3.78 8.73 -5.82
N ILE A 148 4.74 9.54 -5.39
CA ILE A 148 5.97 9.03 -4.75
C ILE A 148 5.62 8.37 -3.41
N GLY A 149 4.72 8.97 -2.63
CA GLY A 149 4.30 8.43 -1.32
C GLY A 149 3.55 7.10 -1.40
N ILE A 150 2.86 6.82 -2.52
CA ILE A 150 2.19 5.52 -2.75
C ILE A 150 3.01 4.55 -3.60
N HIS A 151 4.30 4.80 -3.80
CA HIS A 151 5.15 3.91 -4.62
C HIS A 151 5.16 2.48 -4.03
N PRO A 152 5.05 1.40 -4.86
CA PRO A 152 5.07 0.01 -4.37
C PRO A 152 6.34 -0.37 -3.61
N ASP A 153 7.47 0.24 -4.00
CA ASP A 153 8.75 0.08 -3.30
C ASP A 153 8.83 1.07 -2.12
N PRO A 154 8.82 0.59 -0.87
CA PRO A 154 8.88 1.47 0.31
C PRO A 154 10.19 2.26 0.42
N GLU A 155 11.31 1.78 -0.18
CA GLU A 155 12.59 2.51 -0.18
C GLU A 155 12.53 3.79 -1.03
N ARG A 156 11.51 3.92 -1.88
CA ARG A 156 11.27 5.12 -2.70
C ARG A 156 10.24 6.08 -2.11
N ARG A 157 9.63 5.70 -0.99
CA ARG A 157 8.68 6.56 -0.27
C ARG A 157 9.42 7.49 0.69
N PRO A 158 8.89 8.69 0.96
CA PRO A 158 9.36 9.51 2.06
C PRO A 158 9.02 8.82 3.39
N SER A 159 9.93 8.96 4.36
CA SER A 159 9.80 8.46 5.74
C SER A 159 9.73 9.64 6.71
#